data_d88d006079a696d945746fcab4d22b27
#
_entry.id   d88d006079a696d945746fcab4d22b27
#
_cell.length_a   1.000
_cell.length_b   1.000
_cell.length_c   1.000
_cell.angle_alpha   90.00
_cell.angle_beta   90.00
_cell.angle_gamma   90.00
#
_symmetry.space_group_name_H-M   'P 1'
#
loop_
_entity.id
_entity.type
_entity.pdbx_description
1 polymer ?
#
loop_
_entity_poly.entity_id
_entity_poly.type
_entity_poly.pdbx_seq_one_letter_code
_entity_poly.pdbx_strand_id
1 'polypeptide(L)'
;MTKNNDVLMAKKIRESLEIIEESYEFLLTYGAQGRKHETDDKGPSKIRESLRLFENALEKIQDIDLSVYANNISDFNKRFLDDLKVVRSILKSLLELPVITSDMIDNTNGLIVIRSVMTSLFFIDQVFLPKR
;
A
#
# COMPACT_ATOMS: atom_id res chain seq x y z
N MET A 1 -26.62 13.39 0.47
CA MET A 1 -25.79 12.73 1.40
C MET A 1 -24.48 12.26 0.78
N THR A 2 -24.59 11.89 -0.37
CA THR A 2 -23.52 11.19 -1.02
C THR A 2 -22.32 12.07 -1.34
N LYS A 3 -22.50 13.33 -1.70
CA LYS A 3 -21.38 14.21 -2.03
C LYS A 3 -20.38 14.35 -0.89
N ASN A 4 -20.87 14.51 0.35
CA ASN A 4 -19.96 14.65 1.49
C ASN A 4 -19.22 13.34 1.76
N ASN A 5 -19.92 12.20 1.66
CA ASN A 5 -19.29 10.90 1.84
C ASN A 5 -18.29 10.61 0.74
N ASP A 6 -18.60 10.98 -0.50
CA ASP A 6 -17.71 10.80 -1.63
C ASP A 6 -16.43 11.61 -1.45
N VAL A 7 -16.55 12.86 -1.00
CA VAL A 7 -15.40 13.72 -0.77
C VAL A 7 -14.55 13.20 0.38
N LEU A 8 -15.18 12.76 1.47
CA LEU A 8 -14.47 12.21 2.61
C LEU A 8 -13.74 10.91 2.26
N MET A 9 -14.39 10.06 1.46
CA MET A 9 -13.77 8.82 1.01
C MET A 9 -12.58 9.12 0.10
N ALA A 10 -12.71 10.08 -0.83
CA ALA A 10 -11.62 10.47 -1.70
C ALA A 10 -10.43 11.00 -0.91
N LYS A 11 -10.70 11.83 0.10
CA LYS A 11 -9.64 12.35 0.97
C LYS A 11 -8.91 11.23 1.69
N LYS A 12 -9.67 10.29 2.25
CA LYS A 12 -9.11 9.13 2.94
C LYS A 12 -8.22 8.29 2.02
N ILE A 13 -8.69 8.05 0.79
CA ILE A 13 -7.91 7.28 -0.18
C ILE A 13 -6.63 8.02 -0.53
N ARG A 14 -6.71 9.32 -0.77
CA ARG A 14 -5.52 10.11 -1.14
C ARG A 14 -4.50 10.21 -0.02
N GLU A 15 -4.96 10.36 1.22
CA GLU A 15 -4.06 10.36 2.37
C GLU A 15 -3.34 9.02 2.51
N SER A 16 -4.08 7.93 2.35
CA SER A 16 -3.47 6.60 2.38
C SER A 16 -2.51 6.40 1.22
N LEU A 17 -2.87 6.88 0.03
CA LEU A 17 -2.02 6.76 -1.15
C LEU A 17 -0.68 7.48 -0.96
N GLU A 18 -0.66 8.66 -0.36
CA GLU A 18 0.59 9.38 -0.07
C GLU A 18 1.51 8.54 0.82
N ILE A 19 0.98 7.97 1.88
CA ILE A 19 1.75 7.12 2.79
C ILE A 19 2.24 5.88 2.08
N ILE A 20 1.38 5.26 1.28
CA ILE A 20 1.72 4.06 0.52
C ILE A 20 2.84 4.34 -0.48
N GLU A 21 2.76 5.45 -1.20
CA GLU A 21 3.80 5.84 -2.15
C GLU A 21 5.15 6.03 -1.48
N GLU A 22 5.18 6.76 -0.37
CA GLU A 22 6.41 7.00 0.38
C GLU A 22 7.00 5.69 0.91
N SER A 23 6.13 4.83 1.45
CA SER A 23 6.56 3.54 1.98
C SER A 23 7.12 2.66 0.86
N TYR A 24 6.43 2.62 -0.28
CA TYR A 24 6.87 1.81 -1.41
C TYR A 24 8.21 2.30 -1.97
N GLU A 25 8.40 3.62 -2.07
CA GLU A 25 9.68 4.19 -2.49
C GLU A 25 10.81 3.76 -1.55
N PHE A 26 10.54 3.76 -0.25
CA PHE A 26 11.53 3.30 0.72
C PHE A 26 11.85 1.82 0.51
N LEU A 27 10.83 0.98 0.25
CA LEU A 27 11.06 -0.44 -0.02
C LEU A 27 11.92 -0.63 -1.27
N LEU A 28 11.69 0.14 -2.31
CA LEU A 28 12.51 0.05 -3.53
C LEU A 28 13.95 0.41 -3.25
N THR A 29 14.19 1.48 -2.49
CA THR A 29 15.53 1.91 -2.12
C THR A 29 16.22 0.88 -1.24
N TYR A 30 15.52 0.39 -0.23
CA TYR A 30 16.06 -0.62 0.69
C TYR A 30 16.44 -1.90 -0.06
N GLY A 31 15.56 -2.36 -0.96
CA GLY A 31 15.80 -3.57 -1.74
C GLY A 31 17.05 -3.49 -2.61
N ALA A 32 17.45 -2.28 -3.02
CA ALA A 32 18.61 -2.06 -3.86
C ALA A 32 19.93 -1.91 -3.08
N GLN A 33 19.89 -1.84 -1.74
CA GLN A 33 21.05 -1.50 -0.93
C GLN A 33 21.94 -2.69 -0.56
N GLY A 34 21.50 -3.91 -0.80
CA GLY A 34 22.30 -5.10 -0.47
C GLY A 34 22.53 -5.32 1.03
N ARG A 35 21.63 -4.80 1.87
CA ARG A 35 21.78 -4.90 3.32
C ARG A 35 21.54 -6.31 3.84
N LYS A 36 22.42 -6.76 4.73
CA LYS A 36 22.25 -8.01 5.49
C LYS A 36 21.65 -7.74 6.85
N HIS A 37 21.69 -6.49 7.31
CA HIS A 37 21.20 -6.04 8.60
C HIS A 37 20.28 -4.85 8.41
N GLU A 38 19.31 -4.70 9.33
CA GLU A 38 18.29 -3.67 9.20
C GLU A 38 18.78 -2.29 9.55
N THR A 39 19.65 -2.18 10.53
CA THR A 39 20.15 -0.90 10.98
C THR A 39 21.65 -0.94 11.09
N ASP A 40 22.29 0.17 10.76
CA ASP A 40 23.72 0.37 10.98
C ASP A 40 23.93 1.17 12.26
N ASP A 41 22.85 1.76 12.81
CA ASP A 41 22.87 2.65 13.96
C ASP A 41 21.97 2.14 15.07
N LYS A 42 22.11 2.75 16.25
CA LYS A 42 21.19 2.52 17.36
C LYS A 42 19.88 3.24 17.05
N GLY A 43 18.78 2.55 17.16
CA GLY A 43 17.48 3.14 16.97
C GLY A 43 16.52 2.22 16.27
N PRO A 44 15.27 2.66 16.09
CA PRO A 44 14.24 1.83 15.45
C PRO A 44 14.62 1.51 14.01
N SER A 45 14.27 0.31 13.58
CA SER A 45 14.45 -0.12 12.21
C SER A 45 13.54 0.64 11.27
N LYS A 46 14.11 1.38 10.34
CA LYS A 46 13.35 2.15 9.36
C LYS A 46 12.56 1.28 8.40
N ILE A 47 13.10 0.11 8.05
CA ILE A 47 12.37 -0.81 7.18
C ILE A 47 11.11 -1.31 7.88
N ARG A 48 11.18 -1.64 9.16
CA ARG A 48 10.00 -2.09 9.90
C ARG A 48 8.97 -0.96 10.03
N GLU A 49 9.43 0.26 10.28
CA GLU A 49 8.55 1.42 10.33
C GLU A 49 7.81 1.61 9.00
N SER A 50 8.53 1.54 7.89
CA SER A 50 7.92 1.68 6.56
C SER A 50 6.90 0.58 6.27
N LEU A 51 7.21 -0.66 6.66
CA LEU A 51 6.28 -1.77 6.47
C LEU A 51 5.01 -1.58 7.29
N ARG A 52 5.15 -1.08 8.53
CA ARG A 52 3.98 -0.80 9.37
C ARG A 52 3.13 0.33 8.80
N LEU A 53 3.75 1.40 8.33
CA LEU A 53 3.04 2.52 7.73
C LEU A 53 2.28 2.08 6.48
N PHE A 54 2.91 1.25 5.66
CA PHE A 54 2.30 0.71 4.45
C PHE A 54 1.07 -0.12 4.83
N GLU A 55 1.25 -1.06 5.75
CA GLU A 55 0.18 -1.95 6.18
C GLU A 55 -0.99 -1.18 6.80
N ASN A 56 -0.69 -0.21 7.66
CA ASN A 56 -1.72 0.63 8.28
C ASN A 56 -2.50 1.44 7.26
N ALA A 57 -1.81 1.98 6.26
CA ALA A 57 -2.47 2.76 5.21
C ALA A 57 -3.41 1.89 4.38
N LEU A 58 -3.00 0.65 4.09
CA LEU A 58 -3.87 -0.30 3.39
C LEU A 58 -5.08 -0.67 4.24
N GLU A 59 -4.88 -0.86 5.54
CA GLU A 59 -5.97 -1.17 6.45
C GLU A 59 -7.07 -0.11 6.39
N LYS A 60 -6.67 1.15 6.33
CA LYS A 60 -7.62 2.26 6.31
C LYS A 60 -8.53 2.28 5.09
N ILE A 61 -8.11 1.65 4.00
CA ILE A 61 -8.89 1.62 2.76
C ILE A 61 -9.36 0.21 2.40
N GLN A 62 -9.34 -0.71 3.35
CA GLN A 62 -9.64 -2.12 3.10
C GLN A 62 -11.10 -2.40 2.73
N ASP A 63 -11.97 -1.46 2.98
CA ASP A 63 -13.41 -1.64 2.76
C ASP A 63 -14.02 -0.56 1.85
N ILE A 64 -13.21 0.09 1.03
CA ILE A 64 -13.74 1.13 0.14
C ILE A 64 -14.72 0.53 -0.86
N ASP A 65 -15.71 1.35 -1.23
CA ASP A 65 -16.71 0.97 -2.21
C ASP A 65 -16.70 2.00 -3.33
N LEU A 66 -16.12 1.62 -4.46
CA LEU A 66 -15.96 2.51 -5.61
C LEU A 66 -17.27 2.70 -6.39
N SER A 67 -18.34 1.99 -6.02
CA SER A 67 -19.62 2.14 -6.71
C SER A 67 -20.20 3.55 -6.57
N VAL A 68 -19.74 4.31 -5.58
CA VAL A 68 -20.15 5.71 -5.43
C VAL A 68 -19.62 6.59 -6.58
N TYR A 69 -18.61 6.12 -7.32
CA TYR A 69 -18.00 6.88 -8.40
C TYR A 69 -18.35 6.34 -9.80
N ALA A 70 -18.70 5.06 -9.90
CA ALA A 70 -18.93 4.43 -11.19
C ALA A 70 -19.91 3.26 -11.06
N ASN A 71 -20.70 3.01 -12.11
CA ASN A 71 -21.74 1.99 -12.05
C ASN A 71 -21.23 0.56 -12.26
N ASN A 72 -20.30 0.34 -13.16
CA ASN A 72 -19.86 -1.02 -13.53
C ASN A 72 -18.51 -1.35 -12.91
N ILE A 73 -18.35 -1.12 -11.60
CA ILE A 73 -17.04 -1.16 -10.96
C ILE A 73 -16.89 -2.34 -10.01
N SER A 74 -17.95 -3.14 -9.79
CA SER A 74 -17.93 -4.12 -8.70
C SER A 74 -16.82 -5.16 -8.86
N ASP A 75 -16.56 -5.66 -10.06
CA ASP A 75 -15.53 -6.67 -10.27
C ASP A 75 -14.14 -6.11 -10.00
N PHE A 76 -13.87 -4.89 -10.47
CA PHE A 76 -12.59 -4.24 -10.19
C PHE A 76 -12.44 -3.96 -8.70
N ASN A 77 -13.48 -3.46 -8.07
CA ASN A 77 -13.46 -3.17 -6.63
C ASN A 77 -13.14 -4.43 -5.82
N LYS A 78 -13.82 -5.53 -6.15
CA LYS A 78 -13.59 -6.80 -5.49
C LYS A 78 -12.15 -7.29 -5.67
N ARG A 79 -11.65 -7.25 -6.89
CA ARG A 79 -10.30 -7.68 -7.19
C ARG A 79 -9.27 -6.83 -6.46
N PHE A 80 -9.47 -5.51 -6.44
CA PHE A 80 -8.58 -4.61 -5.74
C PHE A 80 -8.53 -4.93 -4.25
N LEU A 81 -9.70 -5.12 -3.62
CA LEU A 81 -9.75 -5.43 -2.19
C LEU A 81 -9.14 -6.79 -1.87
N ASP A 82 -9.31 -7.77 -2.75
CA ASP A 82 -8.68 -9.08 -2.58
C ASP A 82 -7.16 -8.97 -2.65
N ASP A 83 -6.64 -8.23 -3.63
CA ASP A 83 -5.20 -8.00 -3.78
C ASP A 83 -4.64 -7.25 -2.58
N LEU A 84 -5.38 -6.25 -2.09
CA LEU A 84 -4.99 -5.48 -0.92
C LEU A 84 -4.83 -6.37 0.31
N LYS A 85 -5.75 -7.30 0.52
CA LYS A 85 -5.65 -8.26 1.63
C LYS A 85 -4.40 -9.12 1.53
N VAL A 86 -4.08 -9.56 0.32
CA VAL A 86 -2.88 -10.36 0.09
C VAL A 86 -1.63 -9.55 0.43
N VAL A 87 -1.56 -8.30 -0.02
CA VAL A 87 -0.42 -7.44 0.28
C VAL A 87 -0.29 -7.21 1.79
N ARG A 88 -1.39 -6.95 2.48
CA ARG A 88 -1.36 -6.80 3.94
C ARG A 88 -0.78 -8.03 4.61
N SER A 89 -1.19 -9.22 4.15
CA SER A 89 -0.67 -10.48 4.67
C SER A 89 0.84 -10.61 4.46
N ILE A 90 1.32 -10.23 3.28
CA ILE A 90 2.75 -10.24 2.98
C ILE A 90 3.51 -9.30 3.91
N LEU A 91 3.03 -8.08 4.07
CA LEU A 91 3.70 -7.09 4.92
C LEU A 91 3.75 -7.55 6.38
N LYS A 92 2.66 -8.12 6.88
CA LYS A 92 2.61 -8.65 8.24
C LYS A 92 3.58 -9.81 8.41
N SER A 93 3.68 -10.69 7.41
CA SER A 93 4.62 -11.82 7.45
C SER A 93 6.06 -11.35 7.51
N LEU A 94 6.40 -10.31 6.75
CA LEU A 94 7.74 -9.73 6.80
C LEU A 94 8.06 -9.19 8.19
N LEU A 95 7.08 -8.53 8.82
CA LEU A 95 7.27 -7.96 10.15
C LEU A 95 7.48 -9.01 11.24
N GLU A 96 7.12 -10.27 10.98
CA GLU A 96 7.34 -11.38 11.90
C GLU A 96 8.75 -11.96 11.83
N LEU A 97 9.52 -11.61 10.80
CA LEU A 97 10.86 -12.15 10.62
C LEU A 97 11.85 -11.55 11.62
N PRO A 98 12.82 -12.34 12.08
CA PRO A 98 13.83 -11.82 13.02
C PRO A 98 14.74 -10.77 12.39
N VAL A 99 15.03 -10.90 11.09
CA VAL A 99 15.83 -9.93 10.33
C VAL A 99 15.21 -9.76 8.96
N ILE A 100 15.15 -8.53 8.47
CA ILE A 100 14.62 -8.22 7.15
C ILE A 100 15.77 -7.69 6.29
N THR A 101 16.21 -8.50 5.32
CA THR A 101 17.32 -8.14 4.44
C THR A 101 16.83 -7.42 3.18
N SER A 102 17.76 -6.76 2.50
CA SER A 102 17.46 -6.12 1.21
C SER A 102 16.97 -7.13 0.17
N ASP A 103 17.55 -8.34 0.15
CA ASP A 103 17.11 -9.37 -0.82
C ASP A 103 15.66 -9.77 -0.59
N MET A 104 15.25 -9.89 0.67
CA MET A 104 13.85 -10.19 1.01
C MET A 104 12.92 -9.10 0.49
N ILE A 105 13.29 -7.85 0.67
CA ILE A 105 12.48 -6.72 0.22
C ILE A 105 12.49 -6.62 -1.30
N ASP A 106 13.64 -6.84 -1.93
CA ASP A 106 13.71 -6.82 -3.39
C ASP A 106 12.79 -7.87 -4.01
N ASN A 107 12.78 -9.07 -3.45
CA ASN A 107 11.87 -10.13 -3.91
C ASN A 107 10.41 -9.77 -3.65
N THR A 108 10.12 -9.12 -2.54
CA THR A 108 8.77 -8.63 -2.24
C THR A 108 8.32 -7.63 -3.29
N ASN A 109 9.19 -6.66 -3.62
CA ASN A 109 8.89 -5.63 -4.62
C ASN A 109 8.64 -6.22 -6.00
N GLY A 110 9.18 -7.41 -6.28
CA GLY A 110 8.98 -8.10 -7.55
C GLY A 110 7.65 -8.83 -7.66
N LEU A 111 6.91 -8.98 -6.56
CA LEU A 111 5.64 -9.69 -6.60
C LEU A 111 4.60 -8.90 -7.40
N ILE A 112 3.92 -9.59 -8.30
CA ILE A 112 2.91 -8.96 -9.17
C ILE A 112 1.80 -8.32 -8.35
N VAL A 113 1.38 -8.95 -7.24
CA VAL A 113 0.29 -8.44 -6.42
C VAL A 113 0.63 -7.07 -5.80
N ILE A 114 1.88 -6.85 -5.42
CA ILE A 114 2.33 -5.56 -4.90
C ILE A 114 2.14 -4.48 -5.98
N ARG A 115 2.63 -4.77 -7.18
CA ARG A 115 2.50 -3.84 -8.31
C ARG A 115 1.04 -3.62 -8.70
N SER A 116 0.23 -4.68 -8.62
CA SER A 116 -1.19 -4.61 -8.94
C SER A 116 -1.90 -3.62 -8.00
N VAL A 117 -1.62 -3.70 -6.71
CA VAL A 117 -2.21 -2.78 -5.74
C VAL A 117 -1.77 -1.34 -6.02
N MET A 118 -0.47 -1.14 -6.27
CA MET A 118 0.06 0.21 -6.54
C MET A 118 -0.57 0.81 -7.79
N THR A 119 -0.59 0.06 -8.89
CA THR A 119 -1.16 0.55 -10.15
C THR A 119 -2.66 0.75 -10.05
N SER A 120 -3.36 -0.09 -9.31
CA SER A 120 -4.79 0.08 -9.08
C SER A 120 -5.09 1.35 -8.30
N LEU A 121 -4.27 1.67 -7.28
CA LEU A 121 -4.44 2.90 -6.52
C LEU A 121 -4.24 4.15 -7.38
N PHE A 122 -3.22 4.15 -8.23
CA PHE A 122 -3.01 5.26 -9.16
C PHE A 122 -4.18 5.39 -10.14
N PHE A 123 -4.68 4.27 -10.61
CA PHE A 123 -5.84 4.26 -11.51
C PHE A 123 -7.07 4.83 -10.81
N ILE A 124 -7.34 4.40 -9.57
CA ILE A 124 -8.47 4.91 -8.79
C ILE A 124 -8.36 6.41 -8.61
N ASP A 125 -7.18 6.90 -8.22
CA ASP A 125 -6.97 8.33 -8.00
C ASP A 125 -7.19 9.13 -9.28
N GLN A 126 -6.68 8.64 -10.39
CA GLN A 126 -6.70 9.35 -11.67
C GLN A 126 -8.09 9.33 -12.32
N VAL A 127 -8.80 8.21 -12.22
CA VAL A 127 -10.01 7.98 -13.01
C VAL A 127 -11.28 8.25 -12.22
N PHE A 128 -11.33 7.83 -10.97
CA PHE A 128 -12.58 7.82 -10.21
C PHE A 128 -12.71 8.94 -9.19
N LEU A 129 -11.60 9.33 -8.54
CA LEU A 129 -11.72 10.31 -7.47
C LEU A 129 -11.98 11.71 -8.02
N PRO A 130 -12.81 12.52 -7.32
CA PRO A 130 -13.02 13.90 -7.73
C PRO A 130 -11.71 14.66 -7.81
N LYS A 131 -11.64 15.60 -8.73
CA LYS A 131 -10.46 16.45 -8.87
C LYS A 131 -10.24 17.27 -7.60
N ARG A 132 -8.98 17.46 -7.28
CA ARG A 132 -8.61 18.28 -6.10
C ARG A 132 -8.88 19.74 -6.31
#